data_9fae77c31314208679f6efd4eb10cdc8
#
_entry.id   9fae77c31314208679f6efd4eb10cdc8
#
_cell.length_a   1.000
_cell.length_b   1.000
_cell.length_c   1.000
_cell.angle_alpha   90.00
_cell.angle_beta   90.00
_cell.angle_gamma   90.00
#
_symmetry.space_group_name_H-M   'P 1'
#
loop_
_entity.id
_entity.type
_entity.pdbx_description
1 polymer ?
#
loop_
_entity_poly.entity_id
_entity_poly.type
_entity_poly.pdbx_seq_one_letter_code
_entity_poly.pdbx_strand_id
1 'polypeptide(L)'
;MLPAAYGQFTMQNSEYATKQICNGVTSVMEDLEFEIDIKRDKYALTEASQKRAYGAATGKRWNVFISHASEDKDEFVRPLAKALEESRLEVWFDETTLKVGDRLRESIDYGLSRSRFGVVVLSKHFFSKDWTKEELEGLTTKEISGVKVILPVWHNITRDEVAERSPTLAGLFAAQSKDGLEKVVRQLREAMGKD
;
A
#
# COMPACT_ATOMS: atom_id res chain seq x y z
N MET A 1 -13.81 -13.41 -75.77
CA MET A 1 -14.72 -13.09 -74.65
C MET A 1 -14.50 -14.10 -73.55
N LEU A 2 -13.73 -13.77 -72.49
CA LEU A 2 -13.59 -14.59 -71.31
C LEU A 2 -14.73 -14.22 -70.33
N PRO A 3 -15.32 -15.19 -69.66
CA PRO A 3 -16.57 -14.99 -68.94
C PRO A 3 -16.38 -14.25 -67.59
N ALA A 4 -17.28 -13.32 -67.32
CA ALA A 4 -17.40 -12.54 -66.08
C ALA A 4 -17.56 -13.40 -64.79
N ALA A 5 -17.69 -14.72 -64.93
CA ALA A 5 -17.88 -15.66 -63.82
C ALA A 5 -16.64 -15.89 -62.96
N TYR A 6 -15.41 -15.69 -63.51
CA TYR A 6 -14.18 -15.93 -62.77
C TYR A 6 -13.86 -14.84 -61.73
N GLY A 7 -14.31 -13.61 -61.96
CA GLY A 7 -14.08 -12.50 -61.04
C GLY A 7 -15.00 -12.54 -59.80
N GLN A 8 -16.25 -13.03 -59.99
CA GLN A 8 -17.21 -13.14 -58.88
C GLN A 8 -16.83 -14.29 -57.90
N PHE A 9 -16.29 -15.40 -58.40
CA PHE A 9 -15.91 -16.53 -57.58
C PHE A 9 -14.68 -16.22 -56.71
N THR A 10 -13.75 -15.42 -57.20
CA THR A 10 -12.57 -14.99 -56.41
C THR A 10 -12.90 -13.94 -55.38
N MET A 11 -13.84 -13.03 -55.64
CA MET A 11 -14.31 -12.04 -54.65
C MET A 11 -15.08 -12.69 -53.50
N GLN A 12 -16.01 -13.58 -53.76
CA GLN A 12 -16.78 -14.29 -52.73
C GLN A 12 -15.88 -15.15 -51.85
N ASN A 13 -14.87 -15.82 -52.38
CA ASN A 13 -13.93 -16.58 -51.58
C ASN A 13 -13.00 -15.68 -50.72
N SER A 14 -12.65 -14.49 -51.21
CA SER A 14 -11.89 -13.51 -50.45
C SER A 14 -12.70 -12.92 -49.28
N GLU A 15 -13.95 -12.56 -49.49
CA GLU A 15 -14.85 -12.07 -48.43
C GLU A 15 -15.11 -13.14 -47.36
N TYR A 16 -15.34 -14.40 -47.80
CA TYR A 16 -15.56 -15.52 -46.89
C TYR A 16 -14.32 -15.80 -46.04
N ALA A 17 -13.14 -15.79 -46.65
CA ALA A 17 -11.87 -15.98 -45.94
C ALA A 17 -11.61 -14.85 -44.96
N THR A 18 -11.86 -13.59 -45.33
CA THR A 18 -11.71 -12.43 -44.46
C THR A 18 -12.68 -12.51 -43.27
N LYS A 19 -13.93 -12.91 -43.48
CA LYS A 19 -14.93 -13.07 -42.43
C LYS A 19 -14.55 -14.18 -41.45
N GLN A 20 -13.98 -15.29 -41.92
CA GLN A 20 -13.49 -16.38 -41.08
C GLN A 20 -12.32 -15.93 -40.21
N ILE A 21 -11.37 -15.19 -40.78
CA ILE A 21 -10.22 -14.63 -40.03
C ILE A 21 -10.71 -13.63 -38.97
N CYS A 22 -11.61 -12.72 -39.32
CA CYS A 22 -12.17 -11.76 -38.37
C CYS A 22 -12.89 -12.46 -37.22
N ASN A 23 -13.72 -13.46 -37.49
CA ASN A 23 -14.42 -14.23 -36.44
C ASN A 23 -13.43 -14.99 -35.54
N GLY A 24 -12.36 -15.57 -36.12
CA GLY A 24 -11.32 -16.23 -35.36
C GLY A 24 -10.54 -15.28 -34.46
N VAL A 25 -10.21 -14.08 -34.96
CA VAL A 25 -9.52 -13.04 -34.16
C VAL A 25 -10.43 -12.54 -33.02
N THR A 26 -11.72 -12.30 -33.29
CA THR A 26 -12.66 -11.87 -32.27
C THR A 26 -12.79 -12.90 -31.15
N SER A 27 -12.93 -14.19 -31.48
CA SER A 27 -13.01 -15.27 -30.49
C SER A 27 -11.75 -15.35 -29.64
N VAL A 28 -10.55 -15.22 -30.23
CA VAL A 28 -9.30 -15.22 -29.47
C VAL A 28 -9.18 -14.00 -28.56
N MET A 29 -9.66 -12.85 -28.98
CA MET A 29 -9.68 -11.63 -28.17
C MET A 29 -10.61 -11.78 -26.97
N GLU A 30 -11.81 -12.32 -27.16
CA GLU A 30 -12.78 -12.60 -26.09
C GLU A 30 -12.22 -13.60 -25.07
N ASP A 31 -11.54 -14.65 -25.53
CA ASP A 31 -10.90 -15.63 -24.65
C ASP A 31 -9.74 -15.02 -23.84
N LEU A 32 -8.95 -14.13 -24.47
CA LEU A 32 -7.87 -13.41 -23.78
C LEU A 32 -8.38 -12.40 -22.74
N GLU A 33 -9.44 -11.66 -23.06
CA GLU A 33 -10.09 -10.75 -22.11
C GLU A 33 -10.65 -11.52 -20.90
N PHE A 34 -11.28 -12.65 -21.13
CA PHE A 34 -11.78 -13.53 -20.07
C PHE A 34 -10.65 -14.09 -19.20
N GLU A 35 -9.53 -14.53 -19.80
CA GLU A 35 -8.35 -14.97 -19.02
C GLU A 35 -7.72 -13.84 -18.20
N ILE A 36 -7.69 -12.62 -18.74
CA ILE A 36 -7.17 -11.44 -18.04
C ILE A 36 -8.06 -11.12 -16.84
N ASP A 37 -9.37 -11.15 -17.00
CA ASP A 37 -10.32 -10.92 -15.92
C ASP A 37 -10.22 -11.97 -14.81
N ILE A 38 -10.15 -13.26 -15.16
CA ILE A 38 -9.91 -14.33 -14.18
C ILE A 38 -8.60 -14.13 -13.42
N LYS A 39 -7.53 -13.75 -14.12
CA LYS A 39 -6.24 -13.49 -13.47
C LYS A 39 -6.33 -12.28 -12.55
N ARG A 40 -6.96 -11.19 -12.99
CA ARG A 40 -7.18 -9.98 -12.17
C ARG A 40 -7.97 -10.27 -10.91
N ASP A 41 -9.07 -11.01 -11.01
CA ASP A 41 -9.90 -11.41 -9.87
C ASP A 41 -9.17 -12.38 -8.94
N LYS A 42 -8.38 -13.30 -9.49
CA LYS A 42 -7.54 -14.20 -8.71
C LYS A 42 -6.44 -13.43 -7.95
N TYR A 43 -5.82 -12.41 -8.55
CA TYR A 43 -4.86 -11.54 -7.86
C TYR A 43 -5.53 -10.72 -6.76
N ALA A 44 -6.69 -10.12 -7.02
CA ALA A 44 -7.45 -9.36 -6.03
C ALA A 44 -7.91 -10.25 -4.86
N LEU A 45 -8.42 -11.45 -5.13
CA LEU A 45 -8.76 -12.45 -4.12
C LEU A 45 -7.54 -12.92 -3.34
N THR A 46 -6.40 -13.10 -4.02
CA THR A 46 -5.14 -13.50 -3.37
C THR A 46 -4.62 -12.41 -2.44
N GLU A 47 -4.68 -11.15 -2.85
CA GLU A 47 -4.28 -10.01 -2.03
C GLU A 47 -5.18 -9.85 -0.80
N ALA A 48 -6.50 -9.91 -0.97
CA ALA A 48 -7.45 -9.89 0.14
C ALA A 48 -7.30 -11.10 1.07
N SER A 49 -7.04 -12.29 0.51
CA SER A 49 -6.79 -13.51 1.26
C SER A 49 -5.46 -13.46 2.00
N GLN A 50 -4.41 -12.91 1.40
CA GLN A 50 -3.12 -12.67 2.05
C GLN A 50 -3.24 -11.66 3.19
N LYS A 51 -3.98 -10.56 3.00
CA LYS A 51 -4.27 -9.58 4.06
C LYS A 51 -5.03 -10.21 5.22
N ARG A 52 -6.01 -11.11 4.95
CA ARG A 52 -6.75 -11.85 5.98
C ARG A 52 -5.89 -12.92 6.65
N ALA A 53 -5.15 -13.71 5.87
CA ALA A 53 -4.29 -14.78 6.37
C ALA A 53 -3.14 -14.24 7.23
N TYR A 54 -2.57 -13.10 6.85
CA TYR A 54 -1.55 -12.42 7.64
C TYR A 54 -2.08 -12.02 9.02
N GLY A 55 -3.37 -11.63 9.11
CA GLY A 55 -4.02 -11.31 10.38
C GLY A 55 -4.32 -12.52 11.26
N ALA A 56 -4.66 -13.65 10.66
CA ALA A 56 -5.06 -14.86 11.38
C ALA A 56 -3.86 -15.73 11.78
N ALA A 57 -2.79 -15.76 10.95
CA ALA A 57 -1.66 -16.68 11.14
C ALA A 57 -0.58 -16.16 12.10
N THR A 58 -0.57 -14.85 12.44
CA THR A 58 0.56 -14.25 13.15
C THR A 58 0.45 -14.25 14.67
N GLY A 59 -0.72 -14.58 15.25
CA GLY A 59 -0.96 -14.50 16.71
C GLY A 59 -0.67 -13.11 17.29
N LYS A 60 -0.64 -12.08 16.44
CA LYS A 60 -0.29 -10.71 16.83
C LYS A 60 -1.42 -10.08 17.63
N ARG A 61 -1.05 -9.54 18.79
CA ARG A 61 -1.99 -8.99 19.76
C ARG A 61 -2.64 -7.69 19.29
N TRP A 62 -1.90 -6.83 18.55
CA TRP A 62 -2.32 -5.49 18.18
C TRP A 62 -2.58 -5.35 16.68
N ASN A 63 -3.55 -4.52 16.30
CA ASN A 63 -3.75 -4.19 14.89
C ASN A 63 -2.64 -3.27 14.38
N VAL A 64 -2.24 -2.29 15.18
CA VAL A 64 -1.27 -1.28 14.80
C VAL A 64 -0.44 -0.83 16.00
N PHE A 65 0.86 -0.61 15.78
CA PHE A 65 1.68 0.17 16.70
C PHE A 65 1.96 1.55 16.12
N ILE A 66 2.21 2.54 16.96
CA ILE A 66 2.56 3.90 16.53
C ILE A 66 3.95 4.24 17.06
N SER A 67 4.93 4.26 16.14
CA SER A 67 6.28 4.73 16.42
C SER A 67 6.34 6.25 16.26
N HIS A 68 6.88 6.94 17.25
CA HIS A 68 6.86 8.40 17.31
C HIS A 68 7.99 8.94 18.19
N ALA A 69 8.35 10.20 17.99
CA ALA A 69 9.18 10.94 18.93
C ALA A 69 8.37 11.31 20.18
N SER A 70 9.03 11.30 21.36
CA SER A 70 8.38 11.61 22.64
C SER A 70 7.66 12.95 22.64
N GLU A 71 8.20 13.91 21.91
CA GLU A 71 7.73 15.28 21.80
C GLU A 71 6.37 15.38 21.10
N ASP A 72 6.08 14.44 20.19
CA ASP A 72 4.83 14.41 19.40
C ASP A 72 3.69 13.68 20.13
N LYS A 73 3.98 13.07 21.29
CA LYS A 73 3.10 12.11 21.96
C LYS A 73 1.74 12.73 22.34
N ASP A 74 1.77 13.81 23.08
CA ASP A 74 0.53 14.38 23.66
C ASP A 74 -0.23 15.23 22.65
N GLU A 75 0.47 15.95 21.77
CA GLU A 75 -0.15 16.82 20.78
C GLU A 75 -0.86 16.04 19.68
N PHE A 76 -0.25 14.97 19.17
CA PHE A 76 -0.76 14.29 17.99
C PHE A 76 -0.99 12.78 18.18
N VAL A 77 -0.04 12.06 18.79
CA VAL A 77 -0.09 10.58 18.80
C VAL A 77 -1.21 10.07 19.68
N ARG A 78 -1.40 10.63 20.86
CA ARG A 78 -2.50 10.25 21.78
C ARG A 78 -3.89 10.50 21.17
N PRO A 79 -4.19 11.68 20.58
CA PRO A 79 -5.42 11.86 19.81
C PRO A 79 -5.58 10.88 18.65
N LEU A 80 -4.50 10.58 17.90
CA LEU A 80 -4.54 9.62 16.80
C LEU A 80 -4.84 8.21 17.29
N ALA A 81 -4.15 7.77 18.35
CA ALA A 81 -4.38 6.46 18.96
C ALA A 81 -5.84 6.29 19.39
N LYS A 82 -6.38 7.29 20.11
CA LYS A 82 -7.77 7.29 20.54
C LYS A 82 -8.75 7.20 19.37
N ALA A 83 -8.54 7.98 18.32
CA ALA A 83 -9.41 7.96 17.13
C ALA A 83 -9.34 6.62 16.36
N LEU A 84 -8.16 5.97 16.33
CA LEU A 84 -8.02 4.63 15.77
C LEU A 84 -8.72 3.58 16.63
N GLU A 85 -8.65 3.69 17.98
CA GLU A 85 -9.36 2.81 18.92
C GLU A 85 -10.89 2.96 18.80
N GLU A 86 -11.40 4.18 18.68
CA GLU A 86 -12.82 4.48 18.39
C GLU A 86 -13.27 3.85 17.07
N SER A 87 -12.33 3.64 16.13
CA SER A 87 -12.53 2.92 14.87
C SER A 87 -12.39 1.40 15.00
N ARG A 88 -12.40 0.84 16.22
CA ARG A 88 -12.29 -0.59 16.56
C ARG A 88 -10.95 -1.22 16.17
N LEU A 89 -9.88 -0.45 16.22
CA LEU A 89 -8.51 -0.96 16.09
C LEU A 89 -7.89 -1.11 17.47
N GLU A 90 -7.15 -2.19 17.68
CA GLU A 90 -6.31 -2.37 18.87
C GLU A 90 -4.98 -1.67 18.63
N VAL A 91 -4.72 -0.59 19.37
CA VAL A 91 -3.57 0.30 19.16
C VAL A 91 -2.56 0.15 20.31
N TRP A 92 -1.29 0.15 19.95
CA TRP A 92 -0.18 0.12 20.89
C TRP A 92 0.83 1.24 20.57
N PHE A 93 1.09 2.15 21.51
CA PHE A 93 1.94 3.30 21.24
C PHE A 93 2.87 3.73 22.37
N ASP A 94 2.57 3.43 23.64
CA ASP A 94 3.36 3.97 24.76
C ASP A 94 4.79 3.42 24.82
N GLU A 95 4.97 2.11 24.61
CA GLU A 95 6.27 1.47 24.63
C GLU A 95 7.05 1.60 23.32
N THR A 96 6.45 2.20 22.31
CA THR A 96 7.06 2.42 20.99
C THR A 96 7.51 3.87 20.78
N THR A 97 7.62 4.62 21.87
CA THR A 97 8.18 5.99 21.87
C THR A 97 9.68 5.94 21.62
N LEU A 98 10.13 6.60 20.56
CA LEU A 98 11.55 6.69 20.19
C LEU A 98 12.28 7.69 21.08
N LYS A 99 13.44 7.30 21.56
CA LYS A 99 14.34 8.12 22.39
C LYS A 99 15.65 8.36 21.66
N VAL A 100 16.41 9.35 22.13
CA VAL A 100 17.78 9.57 21.64
C VAL A 100 18.65 8.36 22.00
N GLY A 101 19.35 7.81 21.00
CA GLY A 101 20.19 6.64 21.15
C GLY A 101 19.50 5.30 20.83
N ASP A 102 18.19 5.29 20.61
CA ASP A 102 17.51 4.09 20.13
C ASP A 102 17.91 3.80 18.67
N ARG A 103 17.85 2.52 18.29
CA ARG A 103 17.98 2.12 16.89
C ARG A 103 16.58 2.03 16.28
N LEU A 104 16.34 2.83 15.24
CA LEU A 104 15.03 2.89 14.57
C LEU A 104 14.59 1.51 14.08
N ARG A 105 15.52 0.77 13.45
CA ARG A 105 15.22 -0.56 12.92
C ARG A 105 14.79 -1.54 14.02
N GLU A 106 15.47 -1.57 15.14
CA GLU A 106 15.13 -2.46 16.26
C GLU A 106 13.77 -2.12 16.86
N SER A 107 13.47 -0.83 17.02
CA SER A 107 12.17 -0.35 17.50
C SER A 107 11.02 -0.73 16.56
N ILE A 108 11.21 -0.60 15.25
CA ILE A 108 10.23 -0.98 14.24
C ILE A 108 10.06 -2.51 14.20
N ASP A 109 11.14 -3.27 14.22
CA ASP A 109 11.07 -4.74 14.23
C ASP A 109 10.36 -5.26 15.49
N TYR A 110 10.61 -4.65 16.64
CA TYR A 110 9.92 -4.95 17.87
C TYR A 110 8.41 -4.65 17.78
N GLY A 111 8.04 -3.48 17.23
CA GLY A 111 6.64 -3.12 16.99
C GLY A 111 5.95 -4.12 16.05
N LEU A 112 6.58 -4.44 14.91
CA LEU A 112 6.05 -5.38 13.93
C LEU A 112 6.00 -6.83 14.45
N SER A 113 6.82 -7.21 15.44
CA SER A 113 6.73 -8.53 16.05
C SER A 113 5.41 -8.76 16.80
N ARG A 114 4.76 -7.69 17.25
CA ARG A 114 3.54 -7.70 18.08
C ARG A 114 2.32 -7.11 17.42
N SER A 115 2.49 -6.37 16.33
CA SER A 115 1.42 -5.67 15.62
C SER A 115 1.40 -6.04 14.14
N ARG A 116 0.23 -5.93 13.52
CA ARG A 116 0.07 -6.22 12.09
C ARG A 116 0.63 -5.09 11.22
N PHE A 117 0.43 -3.85 11.66
CA PHE A 117 0.89 -2.65 10.96
C PHE A 117 1.65 -1.75 11.92
N GLY A 118 2.52 -0.90 11.36
CA GLY A 118 3.21 0.15 12.06
C GLY A 118 2.91 1.50 11.44
N VAL A 119 2.34 2.40 12.20
CA VAL A 119 2.28 3.82 11.87
C VAL A 119 3.57 4.46 12.35
N VAL A 120 4.28 5.18 11.47
CA VAL A 120 5.48 5.92 11.82
C VAL A 120 5.21 7.41 11.65
N VAL A 121 5.22 8.14 12.75
CA VAL A 121 5.02 9.59 12.75
C VAL A 121 6.34 10.29 12.43
N LEU A 122 6.42 10.83 11.22
CA LEU A 122 7.55 11.58 10.72
C LEU A 122 7.31 13.06 11.02
N SER A 123 8.09 13.62 11.92
CA SER A 123 8.04 15.02 12.36
C SER A 123 9.44 15.62 12.40
N LYS A 124 9.55 16.92 12.69
CA LYS A 124 10.84 17.55 12.95
C LYS A 124 11.55 16.91 14.14
N HIS A 125 10.80 16.51 15.16
CA HIS A 125 11.34 15.82 16.33
C HIS A 125 11.82 14.40 15.99
N PHE A 126 11.10 13.68 15.12
CA PHE A 126 11.56 12.41 14.61
C PHE A 126 12.93 12.53 13.91
N PHE A 127 13.06 13.49 13.00
CA PHE A 127 14.30 13.70 12.25
C PHE A 127 15.44 14.34 13.06
N SER A 128 15.17 14.88 14.24
CA SER A 128 16.20 15.38 15.17
C SER A 128 16.96 14.28 15.92
N LYS A 129 16.55 13.01 15.75
CA LYS A 129 17.15 11.87 16.49
C LYS A 129 18.33 11.19 15.77
N ASP A 130 18.91 11.83 14.75
CA ASP A 130 20.14 11.43 14.05
C ASP A 130 20.10 10.01 13.45
N TRP A 131 18.97 9.62 12.85
CA TRP A 131 18.86 8.36 12.14
C TRP A 131 19.82 8.26 10.97
N THR A 132 20.43 7.09 10.79
CA THR A 132 21.26 6.82 9.61
C THR A 132 20.39 6.75 8.35
N LYS A 133 21.04 6.98 7.20
CA LYS A 133 20.34 6.88 5.91
C LYS A 133 19.76 5.47 5.69
N GLU A 134 20.52 4.44 6.07
CA GLU A 134 20.13 3.04 5.98
C GLU A 134 18.92 2.71 6.85
N GLU A 135 18.81 3.33 8.05
CA GLU A 135 17.64 3.17 8.92
C GLU A 135 16.40 3.79 8.32
N LEU A 136 16.50 5.00 7.75
CA LEU A 136 15.39 5.67 7.06
C LEU A 136 14.95 4.93 5.80
N GLU A 137 15.91 4.45 4.99
CA GLU A 137 15.60 3.64 3.82
C GLU A 137 14.93 2.31 4.20
N GLY A 138 15.33 1.71 5.31
CA GLY A 138 14.73 0.51 5.85
C GLY A 138 13.23 0.61 6.15
N LEU A 139 12.70 1.81 6.42
CA LEU A 139 11.26 2.01 6.61
C LEU A 139 10.46 1.80 5.32
N THR A 140 11.04 2.13 4.16
CA THR A 140 10.35 2.10 2.87
C THR A 140 10.21 0.69 2.29
N THR A 141 11.09 -0.22 2.72
CA THR A 141 11.19 -1.59 2.18
C THR A 141 10.48 -2.64 3.05
N LYS A 142 9.88 -2.23 4.18
CA LYS A 142 9.19 -3.16 5.07
C LYS A 142 7.89 -3.65 4.46
N GLU A 143 7.98 -4.79 3.79
CA GLU A 143 6.85 -5.55 3.27
C GLU A 143 6.86 -6.96 3.87
N ILE A 144 5.68 -7.48 4.16
CA ILE A 144 5.52 -8.87 4.59
C ILE A 144 4.49 -9.50 3.66
N SER A 145 4.93 -10.53 2.93
CA SER A 145 4.09 -11.23 1.94
C SER A 145 3.47 -10.28 0.88
N GLY A 146 4.24 -9.28 0.41
CA GLY A 146 3.79 -8.29 -0.57
C GLY A 146 2.86 -7.20 -0.01
N VAL A 147 2.65 -7.15 1.30
CA VAL A 147 1.84 -6.11 1.96
C VAL A 147 2.74 -5.10 2.63
N LYS A 148 2.58 -3.83 2.29
CA LYS A 148 3.24 -2.72 3.01
C LYS A 148 2.70 -2.67 4.43
N VAL A 149 3.58 -2.86 5.40
CA VAL A 149 3.21 -2.90 6.82
C VAL A 149 3.56 -1.62 7.56
N ILE A 150 4.37 -0.74 6.96
CA ILE A 150 4.70 0.57 7.51
C ILE A 150 3.88 1.64 6.81
N LEU A 151 3.17 2.43 7.59
CA LEU A 151 2.27 3.50 7.16
C LEU A 151 2.79 4.84 7.70
N PRO A 152 3.46 5.66 6.87
CA PRO A 152 4.01 6.94 7.31
C PRO A 152 2.90 7.99 7.49
N VAL A 153 3.04 8.80 8.54
CA VAL A 153 2.23 10.00 8.78
C VAL A 153 3.17 11.19 8.94
N TRP A 154 2.98 12.22 8.14
CA TRP A 154 3.73 13.47 8.28
C TRP A 154 3.02 14.38 9.28
N HIS A 155 3.75 14.76 10.33
CA HIS A 155 3.24 15.66 11.38
C HIS A 155 4.09 16.92 11.46
N ASN A 156 3.47 18.06 11.20
CA ASN A 156 4.13 19.37 11.23
C ASN A 156 5.45 19.45 10.44
N ILE A 157 5.51 18.75 9.32
CA ILE A 157 6.67 18.69 8.41
C ILE A 157 6.20 18.74 6.96
N THR A 158 6.97 19.38 6.11
CA THR A 158 6.71 19.48 4.67
C THR A 158 7.41 18.37 3.90
N ARG A 159 6.96 18.16 2.64
CA ARG A 159 7.60 17.20 1.74
C ARG A 159 9.07 17.53 1.49
N ASP A 160 9.39 18.82 1.35
CA ASP A 160 10.75 19.26 1.06
C ASP A 160 11.67 19.00 2.26
N GLU A 161 11.22 19.28 3.48
CA GLU A 161 11.95 18.96 4.72
C GLU A 161 12.18 17.45 4.88
N VAL A 162 11.20 16.61 4.49
CA VAL A 162 11.39 15.14 4.46
C VAL A 162 12.40 14.76 3.38
N ALA A 163 12.34 15.38 2.19
CA ALA A 163 13.24 15.08 1.08
C ALA A 163 14.70 15.42 1.37
N GLU A 164 14.95 16.48 2.15
CA GLU A 164 16.30 16.83 2.61
C GLU A 164 16.94 15.73 3.48
N ARG A 165 16.12 14.97 4.23
CA ARG A 165 16.58 13.88 5.10
C ARG A 165 16.54 12.52 4.40
N SER A 166 15.49 12.25 3.64
CA SER A 166 15.32 11.00 2.89
C SER A 166 14.44 11.23 1.66
N PRO A 167 15.02 11.36 0.46
CA PRO A 167 14.26 11.44 -0.79
C PRO A 167 13.32 10.25 -1.00
N THR A 168 13.71 9.07 -0.53
CA THR A 168 12.91 7.84 -0.63
C THR A 168 11.64 7.94 0.21
N LEU A 169 11.72 8.42 1.46
CA LEU A 169 10.54 8.65 2.32
C LEU A 169 9.64 9.75 1.77
N ALA A 170 10.20 10.82 1.19
CA ALA A 170 9.42 11.88 0.54
C ALA A 170 8.67 11.42 -0.70
N GLY A 171 9.10 10.32 -1.33
CA GLY A 171 8.42 9.67 -2.45
C GLY A 171 7.25 8.77 -2.06
N LEU A 172 7.11 8.42 -0.78
CA LEU A 172 6.01 7.60 -0.30
C LEU A 172 4.71 8.41 -0.19
N PHE A 173 3.58 7.72 -0.42
CA PHE A 173 2.29 8.27 -0.01
C PHE A 173 2.20 8.22 1.52
N ALA A 174 2.03 9.37 2.15
CA ALA A 174 1.90 9.52 3.59
C ALA A 174 0.64 10.31 3.93
N ALA A 175 -0.08 9.91 4.96
CA ALA A 175 -1.14 10.73 5.54
C ALA A 175 -0.51 11.98 6.17
N GLN A 176 -1.22 13.10 6.15
CA GLN A 176 -0.70 14.36 6.67
C GLN A 176 -1.57 14.89 7.80
N SER A 177 -0.97 15.16 8.96
CA SER A 177 -1.71 15.65 10.14
C SER A 177 -2.44 16.98 9.89
N LYS A 178 -1.90 17.83 9.01
CA LYS A 178 -2.52 19.11 8.61
C LYS A 178 -3.88 18.95 7.92
N ASP A 179 -4.15 17.78 7.37
CA ASP A 179 -5.42 17.48 6.68
C ASP A 179 -6.56 17.11 7.64
N GLY A 180 -6.28 17.08 8.93
CA GLY A 180 -7.21 16.73 9.99
C GLY A 180 -7.16 15.27 10.40
N LEU A 181 -7.42 15.01 11.67
CA LEU A 181 -7.31 13.70 12.31
C LEU A 181 -8.22 12.64 11.65
N GLU A 182 -9.47 13.02 11.34
CA GLU A 182 -10.45 12.13 10.71
C GLU A 182 -9.96 11.61 9.34
N LYS A 183 -9.35 12.50 8.55
CA LYS A 183 -8.81 12.11 7.24
C LYS A 183 -7.61 11.18 7.38
N VAL A 184 -6.73 11.44 8.35
CA VAL A 184 -5.58 10.57 8.67
C VAL A 184 -6.07 9.18 9.07
N VAL A 185 -7.04 9.10 9.99
CA VAL A 185 -7.63 7.81 10.43
C VAL A 185 -8.24 7.04 9.28
N ARG A 186 -9.02 7.71 8.41
CA ARG A 186 -9.61 7.08 7.23
C ARG A 186 -8.54 6.50 6.31
N GLN A 187 -7.51 7.30 5.94
CA GLN A 187 -6.44 6.86 5.07
C GLN A 187 -5.65 5.67 5.65
N LEU A 188 -5.39 5.68 6.95
CA LEU A 188 -4.73 4.56 7.63
C LEU A 188 -5.60 3.30 7.62
N ARG A 189 -6.92 3.42 7.85
CA ARG A 189 -7.85 2.28 7.79
C ARG A 189 -7.91 1.68 6.40
N GLU A 190 -8.06 2.50 5.36
CA GLU A 190 -8.03 2.07 3.95
C GLU A 190 -6.73 1.30 3.65
N ALA A 191 -5.58 1.85 4.06
CA ALA A 191 -4.27 1.20 3.88
C ALA A 191 -4.15 -0.14 4.62
N MET A 192 -4.84 -0.30 5.76
CA MET A 192 -4.90 -1.56 6.52
C MET A 192 -5.93 -2.55 5.96
N GLY A 193 -6.71 -2.19 4.94
CA GLY A 193 -7.81 -2.99 4.39
C GLY A 193 -8.99 -3.11 5.36
N LYS A 194 -9.29 -2.04 6.07
CA LYS A 194 -10.37 -1.90 7.06
C LYS A 194 -11.28 -0.73 6.65
N ASP A 195 -12.21 -0.98 5.75
CA ASP A 195 -13.27 -0.03 5.38
C ASP A 195 -14.39 0.04 6.42
#